data_d6159b2cad3b074680f5f8fac41aa711
#
_entry.id   d6159b2cad3b074680f5f8fac41aa711
#
_cell.length_a   1.000
_cell.length_b   1.000
_cell.length_c   1.000
_cell.angle_alpha   90.00
_cell.angle_beta   90.00
_cell.angle_gamma   90.00
#
_symmetry.space_group_name_H-M   'P 1'
#
loop_
_entity.id
_entity.type
_entity.pdbx_description
1 polymer ?
#
loop_
_entity_poly.entity_id
_entity_poly.type
_entity_poly.pdbx_seq_one_letter_code
_entity_poly.pdbx_strand_id
1 'polypeptide(L)'
;ILNAMVNCIRSADNYVYIETQFFISSFGTWGSKVEASKAGTRIAPQVDSSQVGNENNGIKNTIVDALAARIIDHIRAKTPFHVYLVVPVHPEGDINIGATWKQHWLALVTIKHGKSSLINRVKRALEEKKRNPEEWVQYLTILNMRNHGATVQYARDPVTFDEDFSHEIGRFVVTEQIYIHSKLLIVDDAVAIVGSANINDRSLTGNGDTEIAAVVVD
;
A
#
# COMPACT_ATOMS: atom_id res chain seq x y z
N ILE A 1 -6.28 19.41 1.49
CA ILE A 1 -5.27 18.42 1.90
C ILE A 1 -4.72 17.73 0.65
N LEU A 2 -5.56 17.11 -0.21
CA LEU A 2 -5.11 16.37 -1.41
C LEU A 2 -4.15 17.19 -2.29
N ASN A 3 -4.52 18.42 -2.64
CA ASN A 3 -3.68 19.26 -3.50
C ASN A 3 -2.33 19.61 -2.84
N ALA A 4 -2.31 19.82 -1.53
CA ALA A 4 -1.05 20.07 -0.81
C ALA A 4 -0.14 18.83 -0.88
N MET A 5 -0.66 17.64 -0.58
CA MET A 5 0.09 16.39 -0.68
C MET A 5 0.62 16.15 -2.10
N VAL A 6 -0.23 16.29 -3.12
CA VAL A 6 0.16 16.08 -4.53
C VAL A 6 1.24 17.07 -4.95
N ASN A 7 1.13 18.34 -4.56
CA ASN A 7 2.12 19.36 -4.90
C ASN A 7 3.47 19.06 -4.22
N CYS A 8 3.47 18.73 -2.93
CA CYS A 8 4.71 18.33 -2.22
C CYS A 8 5.36 17.11 -2.85
N ILE A 9 4.58 16.07 -3.19
CA ILE A 9 5.11 14.87 -3.85
C ILE A 9 5.75 15.22 -5.20
N ARG A 10 5.10 16.07 -5.99
CA ARG A 10 5.61 16.50 -7.31
C ARG A 10 6.87 17.33 -7.24
N SER A 11 7.07 18.07 -6.17
CA SER A 11 8.27 18.90 -5.96
C SER A 11 9.42 18.18 -5.26
N ALA A 12 9.22 16.93 -4.85
CA ALA A 12 10.23 16.15 -4.12
C ALA A 12 11.46 15.87 -4.98
N ASP A 13 12.67 16.20 -4.51
CA ASP A 13 13.92 16.01 -5.23
C ASP A 13 14.71 14.79 -4.79
N ASN A 14 14.56 14.35 -3.54
CA ASN A 14 15.37 13.28 -2.97
C ASN A 14 14.50 12.12 -2.49
N TYR A 15 13.48 12.39 -1.69
CA TYR A 15 12.63 11.34 -1.17
C TYR A 15 11.24 11.83 -0.71
N VAL A 16 10.34 10.85 -0.59
CA VAL A 16 9.04 11.02 0.07
C VAL A 16 8.89 9.94 1.12
N TYR A 17 8.58 10.33 2.35
CA TYR A 17 8.20 9.43 3.43
C TYR A 17 6.71 9.57 3.74
N ILE A 18 6.00 8.45 3.81
CA ILE A 18 4.56 8.41 4.09
C ILE A 18 4.27 7.40 5.19
N GLU A 19 3.57 7.84 6.25
CA GLU A 19 2.86 6.93 7.15
C GLU A 19 1.36 7.13 6.99
N THR A 20 0.62 6.06 6.81
CA THR A 20 -0.84 6.15 6.68
C THR A 20 -1.53 4.86 7.08
N GLN A 21 -2.67 5.01 7.72
CA GLN A 21 -3.53 3.87 8.09
C GLN A 21 -4.13 3.18 6.86
N PHE A 22 -4.52 3.94 5.86
CA PHE A 22 -5.06 3.43 4.59
C PHE A 22 -4.29 4.02 3.42
N PHE A 23 -3.92 3.17 2.48
CA PHE A 23 -3.28 3.57 1.24
C PHE A 23 -4.08 3.02 0.05
N ILE A 24 -5.12 3.76 -0.33
CA ILE A 24 -6.05 3.41 -1.40
C ILE A 24 -6.13 4.60 -2.36
N SER A 25 -5.58 4.43 -3.56
CA SER A 25 -5.52 5.47 -4.59
C SER A 25 -5.70 4.83 -5.97
N SER A 26 -5.54 5.58 -7.03
CA SER A 26 -5.75 5.11 -8.39
C SER A 26 -4.85 3.91 -8.73
N PHE A 27 -5.43 2.80 -9.12
CA PHE A 27 -4.72 1.56 -9.43
C PHE A 27 -5.05 0.97 -10.81
N GLY A 28 -5.93 1.62 -11.56
CA GLY A 28 -6.40 1.15 -12.87
C GLY A 28 -7.36 -0.03 -12.79
N THR A 29 -7.64 -0.64 -13.91
CA THR A 29 -8.49 -1.83 -13.98
C THR A 29 -7.78 -3.02 -13.34
N TRP A 30 -8.54 -3.81 -12.58
CA TRP A 30 -8.09 -5.13 -12.14
C TRP A 30 -8.04 -6.08 -13.34
N GLY A 31 -6.93 -6.80 -13.50
CA GLY A 31 -6.81 -7.82 -14.51
C GLY A 31 -7.85 -8.94 -14.33
N SER A 32 -8.13 -9.66 -15.42
CA SER A 32 -9.16 -10.68 -15.51
C SER A 32 -9.17 -11.68 -14.33
N LYS A 33 -10.32 -12.35 -14.11
CA LYS A 33 -10.53 -13.41 -13.09
C LYS A 33 -9.41 -14.46 -13.01
N VAL A 34 -8.61 -14.62 -14.07
CA VAL A 34 -7.48 -15.56 -14.15
C VAL A 34 -6.27 -15.11 -13.31
N GLU A 35 -6.04 -13.80 -13.15
CA GLU A 35 -4.91 -13.30 -12.35
C GLU A 35 -5.20 -13.36 -10.85
N ALA A 36 -6.46 -13.17 -10.47
CA ALA A 36 -6.90 -13.35 -9.08
C ALA A 36 -6.73 -14.80 -8.60
N SER A 37 -6.96 -15.79 -9.47
CA SER A 37 -6.79 -17.21 -9.15
C SER A 37 -5.31 -17.63 -9.05
N LYS A 38 -4.40 -16.98 -9.78
CA LYS A 38 -2.96 -17.26 -9.73
C LYS A 38 -2.27 -16.71 -8.47
N ALA A 39 -2.90 -15.74 -7.81
CA ALA A 39 -2.37 -15.16 -6.56
C ALA A 39 -2.53 -16.07 -5.33
N GLY A 40 -3.00 -17.32 -5.49
CA GLY A 40 -3.05 -18.32 -4.42
C GLY A 40 -4.08 -18.06 -3.32
N THR A 41 -4.94 -17.06 -3.47
CA THR A 41 -5.99 -16.76 -2.50
C THR A 41 -7.25 -17.59 -2.83
N ARG A 42 -7.47 -18.65 -2.06
CA ARG A 42 -8.71 -19.47 -2.10
C ARG A 42 -9.98 -18.68 -1.77
N ILE A 43 -9.86 -17.41 -1.37
CA ILE A 43 -10.96 -16.53 -0.99
C ILE A 43 -10.71 -15.16 -1.64
N ALA A 44 -10.85 -15.07 -2.96
CA ALA A 44 -11.11 -13.77 -3.56
C ALA A 44 -12.57 -13.43 -3.23
N PRO A 45 -12.88 -12.31 -2.55
CA PRO A 45 -14.25 -11.86 -2.47
C PRO A 45 -14.76 -11.74 -3.91
N GLN A 46 -15.98 -12.17 -4.16
CA GLN A 46 -16.66 -11.83 -5.41
C GLN A 46 -16.83 -10.30 -5.40
N VAL A 47 -15.84 -9.62 -5.90
CA VAL A 47 -15.96 -8.20 -6.21
C VAL A 47 -16.90 -8.16 -7.39
N ASP A 48 -18.08 -7.59 -7.18
CA ASP A 48 -19.05 -7.37 -8.23
C ASP A 48 -18.34 -6.71 -9.42
N SER A 49 -18.28 -7.43 -10.52
CA SER A 49 -17.61 -6.99 -11.74
C SER A 49 -18.19 -5.71 -12.33
N SER A 50 -19.41 -5.30 -11.90
CA SER A 50 -20.01 -4.04 -12.27
C SER A 50 -19.31 -2.82 -11.65
N GLN A 51 -18.58 -3.01 -10.54
CA GLN A 51 -17.77 -1.96 -9.90
C GLN A 51 -16.31 -1.87 -10.44
N VAL A 52 -15.93 -2.75 -11.32
CA VAL A 52 -14.54 -2.88 -11.87
C VAL A 52 -14.40 -2.23 -13.26
N GLY A 53 -15.41 -1.55 -13.74
CA GLY A 53 -15.57 -1.17 -15.16
C GLY A 53 -14.96 0.17 -15.61
N ASN A 54 -14.40 1.01 -14.74
CA ASN A 54 -13.78 2.27 -15.15
C ASN A 54 -12.28 2.24 -14.90
N GLU A 55 -11.52 2.93 -15.75
CA GLU A 55 -10.04 2.97 -15.70
C GLU A 55 -9.46 3.36 -14.34
N ASN A 56 -10.22 3.98 -13.46
CA ASN A 56 -9.85 4.38 -12.10
C ASN A 56 -10.76 3.75 -11.02
N ASN A 57 -11.62 2.78 -11.33
CA ASN A 57 -12.57 2.17 -10.37
C ASN A 57 -13.36 3.17 -9.50
N GLY A 58 -13.63 4.36 -10.02
CA GLY A 58 -14.29 5.44 -9.29
C GLY A 58 -13.42 6.16 -8.26
N ILE A 59 -12.17 5.75 -8.05
CA ILE A 59 -11.23 6.43 -7.12
C ILE A 59 -10.74 7.72 -7.76
N LYS A 60 -10.84 8.81 -7.01
CA LYS A 60 -10.59 10.18 -7.48
C LYS A 60 -9.27 10.76 -6.97
N ASN A 61 -8.75 10.28 -5.84
CA ASN A 61 -7.48 10.79 -5.34
C ASN A 61 -6.32 10.31 -6.21
N THR A 62 -5.37 11.21 -6.46
CA THR A 62 -4.27 11.04 -7.42
C THR A 62 -2.90 10.88 -6.74
N ILE A 63 -2.86 10.44 -5.50
CA ILE A 63 -1.60 10.30 -4.74
C ILE A 63 -0.66 9.31 -5.44
N VAL A 64 -1.16 8.13 -5.83
CA VAL A 64 -0.33 7.14 -6.55
C VAL A 64 0.12 7.67 -7.92
N ASP A 65 -0.72 8.47 -8.59
CA ASP A 65 -0.33 9.09 -9.86
C ASP A 65 0.85 10.06 -9.66
N ALA A 66 0.81 10.88 -8.60
CA ALA A 66 1.90 11.81 -8.28
C ALA A 66 3.18 11.07 -7.89
N LEU A 67 3.10 10.05 -7.01
CA LEU A 67 4.26 9.25 -6.62
C LEU A 67 4.89 8.53 -7.81
N ALA A 68 4.08 7.85 -8.60
CA ALA A 68 4.57 7.13 -9.77
C ALA A 68 5.22 8.07 -10.78
N ALA A 69 4.59 9.22 -11.06
CA ALA A 69 5.15 10.21 -11.97
C ALA A 69 6.52 10.69 -11.49
N ARG A 70 6.65 11.03 -10.20
CA ARG A 70 7.92 11.51 -9.64
C ARG A 70 9.01 10.46 -9.71
N ILE A 71 8.74 9.20 -9.33
CA ILE A 71 9.68 8.09 -9.48
C ILE A 71 10.09 7.93 -10.95
N ILE A 72 9.14 7.96 -11.88
CA ILE A 72 9.41 7.80 -13.31
C ILE A 72 10.30 8.92 -13.84
N ASP A 73 10.11 10.17 -13.41
CA ASP A 73 10.95 11.28 -13.78
C ASP A 73 12.41 11.05 -13.35
N HIS A 74 12.64 10.56 -12.13
CA HIS A 74 13.98 10.22 -11.64
C HIS A 74 14.59 9.00 -12.37
N ILE A 75 13.79 7.99 -12.71
CA ILE A 75 14.24 6.87 -13.56
C ILE A 75 14.72 7.40 -14.93
N ARG A 76 13.98 8.34 -15.52
CA ARG A 76 14.32 8.95 -16.82
C ARG A 76 15.55 9.82 -16.74
N ALA A 77 15.67 10.60 -15.69
CA ALA A 77 16.80 11.49 -15.43
C ALA A 77 18.06 10.76 -14.92
N LYS A 78 17.92 9.49 -14.48
CA LYS A 78 18.97 8.70 -13.84
C LYS A 78 19.49 9.35 -12.55
N THR A 79 18.62 10.00 -11.81
CA THR A 79 18.91 10.61 -10.51
C THR A 79 18.37 9.74 -9.39
N PRO A 80 19.02 9.72 -8.20
CA PRO A 80 18.51 8.98 -7.04
C PRO A 80 17.20 9.58 -6.55
N PHE A 81 16.28 8.73 -6.15
CA PHE A 81 15.02 9.10 -5.51
C PHE A 81 14.44 7.90 -4.79
N HIS A 82 13.79 8.11 -3.64
CA HIS A 82 13.20 6.99 -2.92
C HIS A 82 11.88 7.36 -2.25
N VAL A 83 10.94 6.44 -2.27
CA VAL A 83 9.67 6.53 -1.52
C VAL A 83 9.68 5.50 -0.39
N TYR A 84 9.45 5.95 0.84
CA TYR A 84 9.23 5.11 2.00
C TYR A 84 7.74 5.13 2.34
N LEU A 85 7.09 3.97 2.30
CA LEU A 85 5.68 3.83 2.58
C LEU A 85 5.47 2.92 3.79
N VAL A 86 5.04 3.47 4.90
CA VAL A 86 4.76 2.75 6.15
C VAL A 86 3.24 2.59 6.29
N VAL A 87 2.79 1.34 6.25
CA VAL A 87 1.35 1.00 6.30
C VAL A 87 1.13 -0.20 7.23
N PRO A 88 -0.06 -0.38 7.79
CA PRO A 88 -0.40 -1.60 8.54
C PRO A 88 -0.30 -2.84 7.64
N VAL A 89 0.00 -3.99 8.23
CA VAL A 89 -0.06 -5.28 7.53
C VAL A 89 -1.47 -5.56 7.03
N HIS A 90 -2.47 -5.25 7.84
CA HIS A 90 -3.89 -5.32 7.52
C HIS A 90 -4.65 -4.23 8.31
N PRO A 91 -5.84 -3.81 7.86
CA PRO A 91 -6.68 -2.88 8.61
C PRO A 91 -7.01 -3.39 10.01
N GLU A 92 -7.37 -2.47 10.90
CA GLU A 92 -7.87 -2.82 12.24
C GLU A 92 -9.17 -3.64 12.14
N GLY A 93 -9.30 -4.60 13.05
CA GLY A 93 -10.46 -5.47 13.14
C GLY A 93 -10.22 -6.87 12.54
N ASP A 94 -11.25 -7.69 12.60
CA ASP A 94 -11.20 -9.07 12.10
C ASP A 94 -11.13 -9.07 10.56
N ILE A 95 -10.09 -9.68 10.03
CA ILE A 95 -9.86 -9.79 8.58
C ILE A 95 -10.92 -10.67 7.88
N ASN A 96 -11.64 -11.51 8.65
CA ASN A 96 -12.74 -12.31 8.11
C ASN A 96 -14.01 -11.48 7.86
N ILE A 97 -14.07 -10.25 8.38
CA ILE A 97 -15.16 -9.33 8.08
C ILE A 97 -14.94 -8.73 6.70
N GLY A 98 -15.94 -8.86 5.82
CA GLY A 98 -15.84 -8.46 4.42
C GLY A 98 -15.43 -7.00 4.20
N ALA A 99 -15.79 -6.07 5.08
CA ALA A 99 -15.37 -4.67 5.00
C ALA A 99 -13.87 -4.51 5.24
N THR A 100 -13.32 -5.17 6.27
CA THR A 100 -11.89 -5.17 6.61
C THR A 100 -11.07 -5.79 5.48
N TRP A 101 -11.53 -6.95 4.98
CA TRP A 101 -10.90 -7.62 3.85
C TRP A 101 -10.91 -6.75 2.58
N LYS A 102 -12.02 -6.07 2.29
CA LYS A 102 -12.11 -5.18 1.13
C LYS A 102 -11.10 -4.04 1.20
N GLN A 103 -10.93 -3.42 2.37
CA GLN A 103 -9.94 -2.36 2.57
C GLN A 103 -8.51 -2.87 2.36
N HIS A 104 -8.18 -4.00 2.94
CA HIS A 104 -6.87 -4.65 2.75
C HIS A 104 -6.60 -4.95 1.28
N TRP A 105 -7.59 -5.54 0.59
CA TRP A 105 -7.50 -5.85 -0.82
C TRP A 105 -7.28 -4.61 -1.68
N LEU A 106 -8.04 -3.53 -1.45
CA LEU A 106 -7.87 -2.27 -2.18
C LEU A 106 -6.48 -1.65 -1.97
N ALA A 107 -5.90 -1.75 -0.78
CA ALA A 107 -4.54 -1.33 -0.52
C ALA A 107 -3.53 -2.17 -1.33
N LEU A 108 -3.67 -3.50 -1.34
CA LEU A 108 -2.82 -4.39 -2.13
C LEU A 108 -2.94 -4.12 -3.63
N VAL A 109 -4.14 -3.85 -4.14
CA VAL A 109 -4.37 -3.52 -5.56
C VAL A 109 -3.74 -2.17 -5.90
N THR A 110 -3.81 -1.20 -5.00
CA THR A 110 -3.16 0.11 -5.15
C THR A 110 -1.65 0.00 -5.22
N ILE A 111 -1.05 -0.78 -4.31
CA ILE A 111 0.40 -0.89 -4.18
C ILE A 111 0.99 -1.80 -5.26
N LYS A 112 0.40 -2.99 -5.48
CA LYS A 112 1.06 -4.10 -6.18
C LYS A 112 0.24 -4.71 -7.32
N HIS A 113 -1.04 -5.01 -7.11
CA HIS A 113 -1.76 -5.91 -8.00
C HIS A 113 -2.56 -5.22 -9.10
N GLY A 114 -2.96 -3.97 -8.94
CA GLY A 114 -3.67 -3.23 -9.98
C GLY A 114 -2.79 -3.00 -11.21
N LYS A 115 -3.41 -2.99 -12.39
CA LYS A 115 -2.69 -2.74 -13.66
C LYS A 115 -1.92 -1.43 -13.63
N SER A 116 -2.45 -0.42 -12.96
CA SER A 116 -1.81 0.88 -12.74
C SER A 116 -1.41 1.10 -11.27
N SER A 117 -1.13 0.02 -10.53
CA SER A 117 -0.59 0.09 -9.18
C SER A 117 0.77 0.79 -9.17
N LEU A 118 1.17 1.28 -8.01
CA LEU A 118 2.43 2.00 -7.86
C LEU A 118 3.62 1.18 -8.39
N ILE A 119 3.78 -0.07 -7.92
CA ILE A 119 4.88 -0.96 -8.34
C ILE A 119 4.83 -1.24 -9.85
N ASN A 120 3.65 -1.55 -10.40
CA ASN A 120 3.56 -1.91 -11.82
C ASN A 120 3.84 -0.72 -12.75
N ARG A 121 3.56 0.52 -12.32
CA ARG A 121 3.95 1.72 -13.07
C ARG A 121 5.47 1.89 -13.09
N VAL A 122 6.12 1.69 -11.94
CA VAL A 122 7.59 1.77 -11.83
C VAL A 122 8.26 0.68 -12.66
N LYS A 123 7.79 -0.57 -12.58
CA LYS A 123 8.29 -1.69 -13.38
C LYS A 123 8.23 -1.39 -14.88
N ARG A 124 7.10 -0.91 -15.37
CA ARG A 124 6.97 -0.54 -16.80
C ARG A 124 7.95 0.56 -17.20
N ALA A 125 8.15 1.57 -16.37
CA ALA A 125 9.09 2.63 -16.68
C ALA A 125 10.55 2.13 -16.74
N LEU A 126 10.90 1.16 -15.92
CA LEU A 126 12.20 0.49 -15.97
C LEU A 126 12.34 -0.34 -17.27
N GLU A 127 11.32 -1.11 -17.64
CA GLU A 127 11.28 -1.88 -18.89
C GLU A 127 11.42 -0.97 -20.12
N GLU A 128 10.73 0.16 -20.17
CA GLU A 128 10.88 1.19 -21.22
C GLU A 128 12.33 1.68 -21.36
N LYS A 129 13.07 1.71 -20.26
CA LYS A 129 14.50 2.06 -20.24
C LYS A 129 15.43 0.84 -20.38
N LYS A 130 14.91 -0.35 -20.72
CA LYS A 130 15.66 -1.60 -20.86
C LYS A 130 16.41 -1.98 -19.57
N ARG A 131 15.86 -1.62 -18.41
CA ARG A 131 16.36 -2.01 -17.09
C ARG A 131 15.55 -3.19 -16.55
N ASN A 132 16.11 -3.89 -15.57
CA ASN A 132 15.40 -4.98 -14.89
C ASN A 132 14.19 -4.40 -14.12
N PRO A 133 12.95 -4.87 -14.36
CA PRO A 133 11.77 -4.42 -13.64
C PRO A 133 11.88 -4.58 -12.11
N GLU A 134 12.62 -5.60 -11.63
CA GLU A 134 12.79 -5.86 -10.19
C GLU A 134 13.67 -4.80 -9.50
N GLU A 135 14.32 -3.93 -10.25
CA GLU A 135 15.01 -2.75 -9.70
C GLU A 135 14.05 -1.71 -9.10
N TRP A 136 12.72 -1.93 -9.21
CA TRP A 136 11.73 -1.08 -8.53
C TRP A 136 12.00 -0.91 -7.03
N VAL A 137 12.62 -1.90 -6.38
CA VAL A 137 13.02 -1.85 -4.96
C VAL A 137 14.05 -0.76 -4.65
N GLN A 138 14.75 -0.23 -5.66
CA GLN A 138 15.66 0.90 -5.51
C GLN A 138 14.93 2.25 -5.36
N TYR A 139 13.62 2.28 -5.66
CA TYR A 139 12.80 3.50 -5.68
C TYR A 139 11.68 3.49 -4.65
N LEU A 140 11.33 2.32 -4.13
CA LEU A 140 10.20 2.17 -3.22
C LEU A 140 10.49 1.10 -2.17
N THR A 141 10.35 1.47 -0.90
CA THR A 141 10.34 0.55 0.23
C THR A 141 9.00 0.60 0.93
N ILE A 142 8.39 -0.58 1.12
CA ILE A 142 7.12 -0.73 1.84
C ILE A 142 7.43 -1.35 3.19
N LEU A 143 7.03 -0.68 4.25
CA LEU A 143 7.33 -1.04 5.63
C LEU A 143 6.03 -1.26 6.42
N ASN A 144 6.13 -2.12 7.41
CA ASN A 144 5.12 -2.26 8.46
C ASN A 144 5.82 -2.40 9.82
N MET A 145 5.15 -2.00 10.87
CA MET A 145 5.69 -2.12 12.22
C MET A 145 5.21 -3.40 12.89
N ARG A 146 6.11 -4.08 13.58
CA ARG A 146 5.83 -5.31 14.31
C ARG A 146 6.52 -5.31 15.67
N ASN A 147 5.84 -5.88 16.65
CA ASN A 147 6.45 -6.26 17.92
C ASN A 147 6.84 -7.74 17.86
N HIS A 148 8.08 -8.03 18.20
CA HIS A 148 8.57 -9.39 18.33
C HIS A 148 8.46 -9.80 19.80
N GLY A 149 7.45 -10.62 20.11
CA GLY A 149 7.19 -11.15 21.44
C GLY A 149 8.07 -12.36 21.80
N ALA A 150 7.78 -12.96 22.92
CA ALA A 150 8.44 -14.17 23.37
C ALA A 150 8.18 -15.36 22.43
N THR A 151 9.11 -16.31 22.41
CA THR A 151 8.92 -17.58 21.71
C THR A 151 7.86 -18.41 22.43
N VAL A 152 6.77 -18.74 21.78
CA VAL A 152 5.70 -19.59 22.32
C VAL A 152 5.86 -21.00 21.77
N GLN A 153 5.76 -21.98 22.64
CA GLN A 153 5.59 -23.37 22.25
C GLN A 153 4.10 -23.64 22.03
N TYR A 154 3.72 -23.92 20.80
CA TYR A 154 2.37 -24.40 20.53
C TYR A 154 2.32 -25.92 20.74
N ALA A 155 1.54 -26.38 21.72
CA ALA A 155 1.02 -27.72 21.70
C ALA A 155 -0.02 -27.77 20.56
N ARG A 156 0.15 -28.72 19.64
CA ARG A 156 -0.75 -28.92 18.52
C ARG A 156 -2.18 -29.14 19.01
N ASP A 157 -3.13 -28.33 18.57
CA ASP A 157 -4.55 -28.65 18.65
C ASP A 157 -4.84 -29.67 17.51
N PRO A 158 -5.22 -30.92 17.84
CA PRO A 158 -5.39 -31.96 16.82
C PRO A 158 -6.57 -31.73 15.88
N VAL A 159 -7.36 -30.68 16.08
CA VAL A 159 -8.63 -30.48 15.35
C VAL A 159 -8.52 -29.58 14.10
N THR A 160 -7.42 -28.84 13.93
CA THR A 160 -7.42 -27.74 12.93
C THR A 160 -6.32 -27.75 11.88
N PHE A 161 -5.43 -28.74 11.81
CA PHE A 161 -4.35 -28.74 10.81
C PHE A 161 -4.26 -30.04 10.01
N ASP A 162 -4.11 -29.86 8.69
CA ASP A 162 -3.91 -30.89 7.68
C ASP A 162 -2.82 -31.89 8.07
N GLU A 163 -3.01 -33.16 7.76
CA GLU A 163 -2.21 -34.30 8.21
C GLU A 163 -0.74 -34.30 7.76
N ASP A 164 -0.34 -33.37 6.88
CA ASP A 164 0.99 -33.33 6.27
C ASP A 164 2.05 -32.53 7.07
N PHE A 165 1.71 -31.91 8.18
CA PHE A 165 2.71 -31.30 9.07
C PHE A 165 3.16 -32.28 10.15
N SER A 166 4.24 -33.00 9.85
CA SER A 166 4.93 -33.94 10.74
C SER A 166 5.28 -33.33 12.10
N HIS A 167 4.92 -33.97 13.13
CA HIS A 167 5.33 -34.14 14.53
C HIS A 167 6.39 -33.21 15.17
N GLU A 168 6.74 -32.05 14.64
CA GLU A 168 7.68 -31.15 15.30
C GLU A 168 6.93 -30.13 16.17
N ILE A 169 7.26 -30.16 17.47
CA ILE A 169 6.92 -29.07 18.41
C ILE A 169 7.72 -27.85 17.95
N GLY A 170 7.12 -27.02 17.07
CA GLY A 170 7.75 -25.83 16.55
C GLY A 170 7.79 -24.74 17.62
N ARG A 171 8.94 -24.11 17.80
CA ARG A 171 9.04 -22.83 18.49
C ARG A 171 8.75 -21.73 17.50
N PHE A 172 7.66 -21.01 17.70
CA PHE A 172 7.30 -19.87 16.86
C PHE A 172 7.51 -18.57 17.64
N VAL A 173 8.15 -17.61 17.01
CA VAL A 173 8.20 -16.25 17.53
C VAL A 173 6.83 -15.62 17.26
N VAL A 174 6.10 -15.28 18.31
CA VAL A 174 4.83 -14.55 18.15
C VAL A 174 5.18 -13.10 17.76
N THR A 175 4.72 -12.70 16.60
CA THR A 175 4.83 -11.31 16.14
C THR A 175 3.44 -10.72 16.07
N GLU A 176 3.28 -9.53 16.65
CA GLU A 176 2.07 -8.73 16.55
C GLU A 176 2.32 -7.50 15.71
N GLN A 177 1.36 -7.11 14.89
CA GLN A 177 1.49 -5.83 14.21
C GLN A 177 1.36 -4.69 15.23
N ILE A 178 2.26 -3.70 15.12
CA ILE A 178 2.04 -2.40 15.72
C ILE A 178 1.23 -1.60 14.71
N TYR A 179 -0.01 -1.26 15.09
CA TYR A 179 -0.95 -0.64 14.18
C TYR A 179 -0.56 0.79 13.85
N ILE A 180 -0.33 1.08 12.57
CA ILE A 180 -0.04 2.42 12.09
C ILE A 180 -1.34 3.19 11.97
N HIS A 181 -1.53 4.22 12.81
CA HIS A 181 -2.68 5.12 12.75
C HIS A 181 -2.29 6.55 12.40
N SER A 182 -1.00 6.85 12.29
CA SER A 182 -0.45 8.13 11.84
C SER A 182 -0.88 8.46 10.40
N LYS A 183 -0.97 9.74 10.10
CA LYS A 183 -1.15 10.28 8.75
C LYS A 183 -0.12 11.38 8.59
N LEU A 184 1.03 11.00 8.05
CA LEU A 184 2.22 11.82 7.93
C LEU A 184 2.79 11.70 6.53
N LEU A 185 3.16 12.81 5.94
CA LEU A 185 3.93 12.89 4.71
C LEU A 185 5.09 13.84 4.96
N ILE A 186 6.32 13.39 4.68
CA ILE A 186 7.53 14.20 4.72
C ILE A 186 8.17 14.18 3.35
N VAL A 187 8.63 15.34 2.90
CA VAL A 187 9.33 15.53 1.63
C VAL A 187 10.64 16.22 1.87
N ASP A 188 11.75 15.57 1.53
CA ASP A 188 13.11 16.11 1.47
C ASP A 188 13.59 16.80 2.77
N ASP A 189 13.07 16.41 3.94
CA ASP A 189 13.26 17.08 5.24
C ASP A 189 12.78 18.54 5.29
N ALA A 190 12.25 19.07 4.20
CA ALA A 190 11.86 20.48 4.07
C ALA A 190 10.37 20.73 4.35
N VAL A 191 9.51 19.74 4.09
CA VAL A 191 8.06 19.89 4.28
C VAL A 191 7.49 18.65 4.97
N ALA A 192 6.69 18.86 6.01
CA ALA A 192 5.87 17.82 6.62
C ALA A 192 4.39 18.18 6.57
N ILE A 193 3.54 17.22 6.20
CA ILE A 193 2.09 17.31 6.31
C ILE A 193 1.64 16.26 7.32
N VAL A 194 1.03 16.72 8.41
CA VAL A 194 0.53 15.85 9.49
C VAL A 194 -0.92 16.18 9.80
N GLY A 195 -1.76 15.16 9.96
CA GLY A 195 -3.17 15.40 10.22
C GLY A 195 -4.00 14.14 10.39
N SER A 196 -5.30 14.26 10.13
CA SER A 196 -6.26 13.17 10.27
C SER A 196 -6.54 12.44 8.96
N ALA A 197 -6.23 13.03 7.80
CA ALA A 197 -6.60 12.51 6.48
C ALA A 197 -5.81 11.27 6.06
N ASN A 198 -6.50 10.17 5.88
CA ASN A 198 -5.95 8.97 5.26
C ASN A 198 -5.80 9.14 3.73
N ILE A 199 -4.93 8.33 3.12
CA ILE A 199 -4.84 8.26 1.67
C ILE A 199 -5.95 7.34 1.15
N ASN A 200 -7.15 7.90 1.06
CA ASN A 200 -8.32 7.32 0.39
C ASN A 200 -9.28 8.46 -0.01
N ASP A 201 -10.27 8.14 -0.85
CA ASP A 201 -11.23 9.13 -1.31
C ASP A 201 -12.12 9.68 -0.21
N ARG A 202 -12.43 8.87 0.80
CA ARG A 202 -13.26 9.29 1.93
C ARG A 202 -12.67 10.48 2.67
N SER A 203 -11.35 10.47 2.87
CA SER A 203 -10.62 11.55 3.55
C SER A 203 -10.18 12.68 2.61
N LEU A 204 -9.88 12.40 1.33
CA LEU A 204 -9.19 13.35 0.47
C LEU A 204 -10.08 14.07 -0.55
N THR A 205 -11.27 13.56 -0.87
CA THR A 205 -12.10 14.15 -1.95
C THR A 205 -13.20 15.09 -1.44
N GLY A 206 -13.34 15.27 -0.14
CA GLY A 206 -14.29 16.19 0.48
C GLY A 206 -15.74 15.70 0.53
N ASN A 207 -16.03 14.48 0.10
CA ASN A 207 -17.38 13.91 0.08
C ASN A 207 -17.64 12.91 1.22
N GLY A 208 -16.67 12.70 2.11
CA GLY A 208 -16.76 11.74 3.20
C GLY A 208 -16.50 12.40 4.54
N ASP A 209 -15.33 12.21 5.06
CA ASP A 209 -14.95 12.70 6.39
C ASP A 209 -14.54 14.17 6.38
N THR A 210 -14.70 14.83 7.54
CA THR A 210 -14.11 16.14 7.79
C THR A 210 -12.70 15.94 8.33
N GLU A 211 -11.70 16.49 7.65
CA GLU A 211 -10.31 16.30 7.95
C GLU A 211 -9.57 17.61 8.20
N ILE A 212 -8.54 17.55 9.05
CA ILE A 212 -7.63 18.67 9.30
C ILE A 212 -6.19 18.21 9.11
N ALA A 213 -5.36 19.06 8.54
CA ALA A 213 -3.93 18.81 8.42
C ALA A 213 -3.14 20.12 8.60
N ALA A 214 -2.00 20.01 9.26
CA ALA A 214 -0.99 21.06 9.32
C ALA A 214 0.07 20.81 8.26
N VAL A 215 0.54 21.89 7.65
CA VAL A 215 1.72 21.89 6.78
C VAL A 215 2.82 22.63 7.53
N VAL A 216 3.92 21.93 7.76
CA VAL A 216 5.11 22.49 8.42
C VAL A 216 6.18 22.61 7.35
N VAL A 217 6.83 23.75 7.27
CA VAL A 217 7.92 24.05 6.33
C VAL A 217 9.11 24.47 7.17
N ASP A 218 10.28 23.86 6.90
CA ASP A 218 11.55 24.20 7.52
C ASP A 218 12.25 25.33 6.77
#